data_845f8bdf6cde7a2a48c5e977bbd36a0f
#
_entry.id   845f8bdf6cde7a2a48c5e977bbd36a0f
#
_cell.length_a   1.000
_cell.length_b   1.000
_cell.length_c   1.000
_cell.angle_alpha   90.00
_cell.angle_beta   90.00
_cell.angle_gamma   90.00
#
_symmetry.space_group_name_H-M   'P 1'
#
loop_
_entity.id
_entity.type
_entity.pdbx_description
1 polymer ?
#
loop_
_entity_poly.entity_id
_entity_poly.type
_entity_poly.pdbx_seq_one_letter_code
_entity_poly.pdbx_strand_id
1 'polypeptide(L)'
;SGTVQRFAWASATDRHGPSERIPVPGPLSLHLADDLGNPRTGTLTSDGAIQEELWHRQARLNRGEEVPDPLNSHEPLMRSKMAALLTILNGRNHIRCDDWELAGTLWRISCAVRDHLIDLAAQRQRERQQAAEDAAVDLHARKAAASTPEAIRAAQLRVAATLIRHVERAGGQLTRSAARRALAHRDRDLYDGAVAAAAEDGTLEVTEFGIRLRGRSA
;
A
#
# COMPACT_ATOMS: atom_id res chain seq x y z
N SER A 1 13.20 -2.06 14.08
CA SER A 1 11.89 -1.36 14.09
C SER A 1 11.79 -0.24 15.13
N GLY A 2 12.75 0.66 15.23
CA GLY A 2 12.74 1.77 16.20
C GLY A 2 12.39 3.15 15.61
N THR A 3 12.05 3.22 14.34
CA THR A 3 11.93 4.51 13.62
C THR A 3 10.71 5.32 14.06
N VAL A 4 9.55 4.66 14.25
CA VAL A 4 8.28 5.33 14.62
C VAL A 4 8.37 6.02 15.99
N GLN A 5 9.19 5.50 16.90
CA GLN A 5 9.34 6.00 18.28
C GLN A 5 10.21 7.25 18.38
N ARG A 6 10.98 7.57 17.34
CA ARG A 6 11.97 8.66 17.35
C ARG A 6 11.47 9.96 16.75
N PHE A 7 10.25 9.96 16.20
CA PHE A 7 9.66 11.13 15.56
C PHE A 7 8.52 11.71 16.39
N ALA A 8 8.41 13.01 16.39
CA ALA A 8 7.21 13.70 16.80
C ALA A 8 6.26 13.77 15.60
N TRP A 9 5.02 13.34 15.81
CA TRP A 9 4.01 13.30 14.78
C TRP A 9 3.07 14.49 14.93
N ALA A 10 2.73 15.13 13.82
CA ALA A 10 1.74 16.20 13.79
C ALA A 10 0.80 15.98 12.58
N SER A 11 -0.45 16.35 12.75
CA SER A 11 -1.42 16.35 11.64
C SER A 11 -1.14 17.55 10.74
N ALA A 12 -1.05 17.32 9.43
CA ALA A 12 -0.97 18.38 8.44
C ALA A 12 -2.35 18.93 8.06
N THR A 13 -3.44 18.30 8.51
CA THR A 13 -4.81 18.74 8.25
C THR A 13 -5.44 19.23 9.53
N ASP A 14 -5.85 20.49 9.55
CA ASP A 14 -6.68 21.07 10.58
C ASP A 14 -8.11 21.24 10.04
N ARG A 15 -9.06 20.42 10.57
CA ARG A 15 -10.48 20.50 10.18
C ARG A 15 -11.19 21.71 10.77
N HIS A 16 -10.58 22.35 11.75
CA HIS A 16 -11.10 23.52 12.47
C HIS A 16 -10.23 24.75 12.22
N GLY A 17 -9.31 24.65 11.27
CA GLY A 17 -8.44 25.77 10.91
C GLY A 17 -9.26 26.98 10.46
N PRO A 18 -8.78 28.20 10.72
CA PRO A 18 -9.46 29.41 10.34
C PRO A 18 -9.69 29.45 8.82
N SER A 19 -10.88 29.87 8.42
CA SER A 19 -11.25 30.03 7.00
C SER A 19 -10.45 31.15 6.31
N GLU A 20 -9.81 32.03 7.07
CA GLU A 20 -8.99 33.12 6.58
C GLU A 20 -7.50 32.79 6.73
N ARG A 21 -6.71 33.27 5.77
CA ARG A 21 -5.28 33.11 5.79
C ARG A 21 -4.69 33.85 6.98
N ILE A 22 -4.15 33.09 7.95
CA ILE A 22 -3.40 33.68 9.06
C ILE A 22 -2.13 34.36 8.49
N PRO A 23 -1.85 35.60 8.85
CA PRO A 23 -0.60 36.26 8.46
C PRO A 23 0.59 35.39 8.89
N VAL A 24 1.55 35.22 8.01
CA VAL A 24 2.78 34.54 8.35
C VAL A 24 3.43 35.33 9.50
N PRO A 25 3.69 34.69 10.68
CA PRO A 25 4.35 35.39 11.77
C PRO A 25 5.71 35.90 11.28
N GLY A 26 6.09 37.09 11.77
CA GLY A 26 7.40 37.64 11.48
C GLY A 26 8.54 36.67 11.88
N PRO A 27 9.77 36.92 11.42
CA PRO A 27 10.89 36.08 11.77
C PRO A 27 11.05 35.99 13.28
N LEU A 28 11.15 34.76 13.79
CA LEU A 28 11.33 34.48 15.21
C LEU A 28 12.76 34.98 15.61
N SER A 29 12.83 36.03 16.40
CA SER A 29 14.12 36.45 16.98
C SER A 29 14.43 35.56 18.20
N LEU A 30 15.32 34.60 18.01
CA LEU A 30 15.82 33.78 19.12
C LEU A 30 16.94 34.52 19.82
N HIS A 31 16.66 35.04 20.99
CA HIS A 31 17.70 35.49 21.90
C HIS A 31 18.18 34.28 22.69
N LEU A 32 19.22 33.63 22.19
CA LEU A 32 19.91 32.62 22.97
C LEU A 32 20.61 33.35 24.14
N ALA A 33 20.41 32.87 25.38
CA ALA A 33 21.12 33.44 26.53
C ALA A 33 22.63 33.42 26.27
N ASP A 34 23.32 34.49 26.61
CA ASP A 34 24.76 34.64 26.38
C ASP A 34 25.59 33.51 26.99
N ASP A 35 25.08 32.85 28.04
CA ASP A 35 25.67 31.66 28.66
C ASP A 35 25.63 30.40 27.74
N LEU A 36 24.85 30.41 26.67
CA LEU A 36 24.91 29.42 25.58
C LEU A 36 25.95 29.78 24.52
N GLY A 37 26.81 30.76 24.80
CA GLY A 37 27.80 31.39 23.90
C GLY A 37 28.79 30.46 23.21
N ASN A 38 28.67 29.15 23.45
CA ASN A 38 29.20 28.11 22.59
C ASN A 38 28.11 27.04 22.36
N PRO A 39 27.44 27.02 21.19
CA PRO A 39 26.38 26.07 20.90
C PRO A 39 26.83 24.60 20.97
N ARG A 40 28.12 24.34 21.13
CA ARG A 40 28.68 22.99 21.26
C ARG A 40 28.83 22.52 22.72
N THR A 41 28.71 23.41 23.71
CA THR A 41 29.02 23.09 25.12
C THR A 41 28.00 23.62 26.13
N GLY A 42 26.90 24.18 25.70
CA GLY A 42 25.85 24.66 26.59
C GLY A 42 25.21 23.51 27.39
N THR A 43 25.20 23.62 28.72
CA THR A 43 24.53 22.69 29.62
C THR A 43 23.17 23.25 30.00
N LEU A 44 22.10 22.46 29.79
CA LEU A 44 20.77 22.74 30.32
C LEU A 44 20.65 22.07 31.70
N THR A 45 20.09 22.77 32.64
CA THR A 45 19.70 22.23 33.96
C THR A 45 18.20 22.02 33.97
N SER A 46 17.67 21.28 34.95
CA SER A 46 16.24 21.07 35.14
C SER A 46 15.84 21.14 36.60
N ASP A 47 14.56 21.44 36.85
CA ASP A 47 13.98 21.38 38.19
C ASP A 47 14.18 19.99 38.82
N GLY A 48 14.44 19.94 40.13
CA GLY A 48 14.65 18.70 40.87
C GLY A 48 13.46 17.72 40.76
N ALA A 49 12.25 18.26 40.74
CA ALA A 49 11.04 17.45 40.59
C ALA A 49 11.01 16.64 39.26
N ILE A 50 11.54 17.21 38.19
CA ILE A 50 11.66 16.50 36.88
C ILE A 50 12.65 15.35 36.99
N GLN A 51 13.77 15.59 37.66
CA GLN A 51 14.81 14.56 37.87
C GLN A 51 14.29 13.43 38.77
N GLU A 52 13.52 13.75 39.80
CA GLU A 52 12.89 12.77 40.68
C GLU A 52 11.85 11.92 39.92
N GLU A 53 10.99 12.57 39.09
CA GLU A 53 10.01 11.84 38.24
C GLU A 53 10.72 10.83 37.34
N LEU A 54 11.75 11.25 36.63
CA LEU A 54 12.53 10.40 35.73
C LEU A 54 13.22 9.25 36.49
N TRP A 55 13.81 9.55 37.65
CA TRP A 55 14.47 8.55 38.49
C TRP A 55 13.47 7.52 39.04
N HIS A 56 12.34 7.96 39.56
CA HIS A 56 11.28 7.05 40.05
C HIS A 56 10.73 6.15 38.96
N ARG A 57 10.51 6.70 37.77
CA ARG A 57 10.08 5.91 36.61
C ARG A 57 11.11 4.85 36.25
N GLN A 58 12.38 5.23 36.15
CA GLN A 58 13.46 4.28 35.84
C GLN A 58 13.57 3.19 36.92
N ALA A 59 13.40 3.56 38.17
CA ALA A 59 13.41 2.61 39.29
C ALA A 59 12.24 1.60 39.20
N ARG A 60 11.02 2.03 38.82
CA ARG A 60 9.88 1.11 38.60
C ARG A 60 10.15 0.15 37.43
N LEU A 61 10.70 0.66 36.33
CA LEU A 61 11.07 -0.17 35.18
C LEU A 61 12.12 -1.24 35.58
N ASN A 62 13.14 -0.84 36.31
CA ASN A 62 14.21 -1.73 36.75
C ASN A 62 13.72 -2.82 37.72
N ARG A 63 12.66 -2.53 38.52
CA ARG A 63 12.03 -3.51 39.41
C ARG A 63 10.98 -4.39 38.72
N GLY A 64 10.70 -4.13 37.44
CA GLY A 64 9.66 -4.84 36.70
C GLY A 64 8.23 -4.49 37.12
N GLU A 65 8.05 -3.38 37.85
CA GLU A 65 6.73 -2.88 38.28
C GLU A 65 5.98 -2.20 37.13
N GLU A 66 6.71 -1.77 36.13
CA GLU A 66 6.20 -1.13 34.93
C GLU A 66 6.73 -1.87 33.69
N VAL A 67 5.84 -2.28 32.80
CA VAL A 67 6.22 -2.88 31.51
C VAL A 67 6.29 -1.76 30.49
N PRO A 68 7.45 -1.53 29.88
CA PRO A 68 7.57 -0.45 28.89
C PRO A 68 6.70 -0.76 27.67
N ASP A 69 5.83 0.17 27.29
CA ASP A 69 5.15 0.12 26.01
C ASP A 69 6.20 0.23 24.90
N PRO A 70 6.30 -0.75 24.00
CA PRO A 70 7.28 -0.73 22.91
C PRO A 70 7.22 0.53 22.04
N LEU A 71 6.02 1.12 21.87
CA LEU A 71 5.82 2.33 21.09
C LEU A 71 6.16 3.63 21.86
N ASN A 72 6.16 3.60 23.19
CA ASN A 72 6.40 4.73 24.05
C ASN A 72 7.72 4.62 24.88
N SER A 73 8.55 3.61 24.57
CA SER A 73 9.82 3.37 25.31
C SER A 73 10.78 4.57 25.31
N HIS A 74 10.69 5.43 24.30
CA HIS A 74 11.52 6.65 24.18
C HIS A 74 10.84 7.93 24.72
N GLU A 75 9.68 7.83 25.36
CA GLU A 75 8.94 8.99 25.88
C GLU A 75 9.80 9.90 26.78
N PRO A 76 10.53 9.41 27.79
CA PRO A 76 11.31 10.28 28.66
C PRO A 76 12.35 11.09 27.90
N LEU A 77 13.03 10.45 26.94
CA LEU A 77 14.03 11.12 26.11
C LEU A 77 13.40 12.17 25.19
N MET A 78 12.30 11.84 24.55
CA MET A 78 11.62 12.77 23.62
C MET A 78 11.01 13.93 24.38
N ARG A 79 10.39 13.68 25.54
CA ARG A 79 9.83 14.73 26.41
C ARG A 79 10.93 15.65 26.91
N SER A 80 12.08 15.12 27.32
CA SER A 80 13.25 15.92 27.72
C SER A 80 13.76 16.82 26.60
N LYS A 81 13.87 16.29 25.37
CA LYS A 81 14.27 17.07 24.19
C LYS A 81 13.29 18.19 23.88
N MET A 82 11.98 17.91 23.93
CA MET A 82 10.94 18.93 23.70
C MET A 82 10.96 20.00 24.77
N ALA A 83 11.09 19.64 26.05
CA ALA A 83 11.20 20.59 27.15
C ALA A 83 12.47 21.46 27.00
N ALA A 84 13.59 20.89 26.63
CA ALA A 84 14.83 21.61 26.35
C ALA A 84 14.65 22.62 25.22
N LEU A 85 14.01 22.23 24.11
CA LEU A 85 13.72 23.13 22.99
C LEU A 85 12.79 24.27 23.41
N LEU A 86 11.72 23.99 24.16
CA LEU A 86 10.82 25.04 24.71
C LEU A 86 11.56 26.01 25.61
N THR A 87 12.45 25.51 26.46
CA THR A 87 13.29 26.33 27.33
C THR A 87 14.19 27.25 26.52
N ILE A 88 14.87 26.73 25.49
CA ILE A 88 15.77 27.53 24.61
C ILE A 88 14.95 28.58 23.84
N LEU A 89 13.80 28.21 23.28
CA LEU A 89 12.89 29.12 22.58
C LEU A 89 12.44 30.30 23.47
N ASN A 90 12.33 30.05 24.78
CA ASN A 90 12.02 31.07 25.76
C ASN A 90 13.28 31.84 26.27
N GLY A 91 14.44 31.66 25.64
CA GLY A 91 15.69 32.35 26.02
C GLY A 91 16.23 31.90 27.37
N ARG A 92 15.94 30.68 27.82
CA ARG A 92 16.34 30.15 29.13
C ARG A 92 17.29 28.98 28.98
N ASN A 93 18.08 28.71 30.00
CA ASN A 93 18.97 27.53 30.09
C ASN A 93 18.57 26.56 31.20
N HIS A 94 17.40 26.78 31.85
CA HIS A 94 16.87 25.97 32.94
C HIS A 94 15.46 25.50 32.61
N ILE A 95 15.25 24.17 32.49
CA ILE A 95 13.98 23.53 32.21
C ILE A 95 13.12 23.59 33.48
N ARG A 96 11.97 24.23 33.37
CA ARG A 96 10.98 24.33 34.45
C ARG A 96 9.93 23.26 34.34
N CYS A 97 9.19 23.04 35.42
CA CYS A 97 8.04 22.12 35.42
C CYS A 97 7.00 22.45 34.33
N ASP A 98 6.76 23.77 34.07
CA ASP A 98 5.81 24.18 33.01
C ASP A 98 6.29 23.73 31.62
N ASP A 99 7.60 23.82 31.31
CA ASP A 99 8.15 23.33 30.03
C ASP A 99 8.02 21.82 29.94
N TRP A 100 8.19 21.11 31.06
CA TRP A 100 8.05 19.66 31.16
C TRP A 100 6.58 19.22 30.94
N GLU A 101 5.62 19.92 31.53
CA GLU A 101 4.19 19.63 31.35
C GLU A 101 3.73 19.90 29.91
N LEU A 102 4.17 21.03 29.32
CA LEU A 102 3.90 21.35 27.93
C LEU A 102 4.51 20.32 26.98
N ALA A 103 5.75 19.91 27.23
CA ALA A 103 6.40 18.85 26.46
C ALA A 103 5.64 17.52 26.57
N GLY A 104 5.11 17.18 27.75
CA GLY A 104 4.25 16.03 27.96
C GLY A 104 2.94 16.11 27.19
N THR A 105 2.36 17.31 27.08
CA THR A 105 1.16 17.55 26.27
C THR A 105 1.45 17.38 24.78
N LEU A 106 2.52 17.97 24.27
CA LEU A 106 2.96 17.81 22.89
C LEU A 106 3.26 16.35 22.55
N TRP A 107 3.88 15.62 23.47
CA TRP A 107 4.13 14.19 23.32
C TRP A 107 2.82 13.40 23.18
N ARG A 108 1.83 13.65 24.06
CA ARG A 108 0.53 12.96 23.99
C ARG A 108 -0.19 13.23 22.68
N ILE A 109 -0.19 14.47 22.20
CA ILE A 109 -0.77 14.83 20.90
C ILE A 109 -0.03 14.07 19.78
N SER A 110 1.29 14.04 19.82
CA SER A 110 2.09 13.30 18.83
C SER A 110 1.78 11.80 18.84
N CYS A 111 1.62 11.19 20.02
CA CYS A 111 1.22 9.79 20.13
C CYS A 111 -0.16 9.54 19.54
N ALA A 112 -1.14 10.38 19.82
CA ALA A 112 -2.49 10.26 19.27
C ALA A 112 -2.51 10.31 17.74
N VAL A 113 -1.72 11.21 17.14
CA VAL A 113 -1.57 11.29 15.67
C VAL A 113 -0.91 10.02 15.13
N ARG A 114 0.17 9.55 15.77
CA ARG A 114 0.85 8.31 15.40
C ARG A 114 -0.11 7.10 15.42
N ASP A 115 -0.84 6.94 16.50
CA ASP A 115 -1.73 5.81 16.71
C ASP A 115 -2.87 5.83 15.67
N HIS A 116 -3.43 7.00 15.39
CA HIS A 116 -4.39 7.17 14.29
C HIS A 116 -3.82 6.77 12.93
N LEU A 117 -2.56 7.14 12.63
CA LEU A 117 -1.92 6.75 11.37
C LEU A 117 -1.66 5.25 11.27
N ILE A 118 -1.31 4.59 12.39
CA ILE A 118 -1.14 3.15 12.48
C ILE A 118 -2.48 2.46 12.20
N ASP A 119 -3.56 2.91 12.82
CA ASP A 119 -4.90 2.35 12.62
C ASP A 119 -5.37 2.52 11.17
N LEU A 120 -5.16 3.69 10.59
CA LEU A 120 -5.49 3.97 9.19
C LEU A 120 -4.69 3.08 8.22
N ALA A 121 -3.40 2.85 8.51
CA ALA A 121 -2.57 1.96 7.72
C ALA A 121 -3.05 0.51 7.81
N ALA A 122 -3.41 0.04 9.01
CA ALA A 122 -3.96 -1.28 9.23
C ALA A 122 -5.32 -1.48 8.54
N GLN A 123 -6.18 -0.45 8.55
CA GLN A 123 -7.45 -0.48 7.83
C GLN A 123 -7.22 -0.61 6.31
N ARG A 124 -6.37 0.24 5.73
CA ARG A 124 -6.05 0.17 4.29
C ARG A 124 -5.44 -1.17 3.89
N GLN A 125 -4.66 -1.78 4.77
CA GLN A 125 -4.10 -3.10 4.51
C GLN A 125 -5.19 -4.17 4.46
N ARG A 126 -6.16 -4.13 5.39
CA ARG A 126 -7.31 -5.05 5.41
C ARG A 126 -8.17 -4.89 4.15
N GLU A 127 -8.47 -3.64 3.75
CA GLU A 127 -9.24 -3.35 2.53
C GLU A 127 -8.54 -3.90 1.27
N ARG A 128 -7.21 -3.76 1.17
CA ARG A 128 -6.43 -4.33 0.05
C ARG A 128 -6.45 -5.86 0.04
N GLN A 129 -6.35 -6.49 1.20
CA GLN A 129 -6.41 -7.94 1.31
C GLN A 129 -7.79 -8.45 0.88
N GLN A 130 -8.85 -7.83 1.35
CA GLN A 130 -10.21 -8.19 0.98
C GLN A 130 -10.48 -8.02 -0.52
N ALA A 131 -10.07 -6.90 -1.10
CA ALA A 131 -10.18 -6.67 -2.55
C ALA A 131 -9.38 -7.71 -3.37
N ALA A 132 -8.22 -8.16 -2.88
CA ALA A 132 -7.44 -9.19 -3.53
C ALA A 132 -8.11 -10.58 -3.44
N GLU A 133 -8.72 -10.91 -2.29
CA GLU A 133 -9.49 -12.14 -2.09
C GLU A 133 -10.73 -12.17 -3.00
N ASP A 134 -11.50 -11.08 -3.04
CA ASP A 134 -12.67 -10.93 -3.90
C ASP A 134 -12.29 -11.09 -5.39
N ALA A 135 -11.19 -10.45 -5.81
CA ALA A 135 -10.68 -10.59 -7.17
C ALA A 135 -10.23 -12.02 -7.50
N ALA A 136 -9.66 -12.74 -6.53
CA ALA A 136 -9.28 -14.14 -6.70
C ALA A 136 -10.52 -15.06 -6.83
N VAL A 137 -11.55 -14.83 -6.03
CA VAL A 137 -12.84 -15.55 -6.12
C VAL A 137 -13.49 -15.32 -7.50
N ASP A 138 -13.57 -14.06 -7.93
CA ASP A 138 -14.09 -13.69 -9.25
C ASP A 138 -13.32 -14.35 -10.39
N LEU A 139 -12.00 -14.37 -10.30
CA LEU A 139 -11.15 -15.04 -11.29
C LEU A 139 -11.40 -16.54 -11.33
N HIS A 140 -11.56 -17.17 -10.16
CA HIS A 140 -11.91 -18.58 -10.04
C HIS A 140 -13.28 -18.89 -10.65
N ALA A 141 -14.29 -18.07 -10.34
CA ALA A 141 -15.63 -18.20 -10.89
C ALA A 141 -15.64 -18.08 -12.43
N ARG A 142 -14.91 -17.09 -12.97
CA ARG A 142 -14.76 -16.92 -14.44
C ARG A 142 -14.05 -18.10 -15.09
N LYS A 143 -13.00 -18.64 -14.46
CA LYS A 143 -12.30 -19.85 -14.96
C LYS A 143 -13.21 -21.07 -14.93
N ALA A 144 -13.95 -21.26 -13.84
CA ALA A 144 -14.92 -22.36 -13.73
C ALA A 144 -16.03 -22.25 -14.79
N ALA A 145 -16.60 -21.06 -14.98
CA ALA A 145 -17.60 -20.81 -16.02
C ALA A 145 -17.05 -21.07 -17.43
N ALA A 146 -15.81 -20.70 -17.70
CA ALA A 146 -15.15 -20.93 -19.00
C ALA A 146 -14.81 -22.42 -19.24
N SER A 147 -14.81 -23.24 -18.19
CA SER A 147 -14.51 -24.68 -18.25
C SER A 147 -15.75 -25.56 -18.41
N THR A 148 -16.96 -24.99 -18.47
CA THR A 148 -18.17 -25.78 -18.72
C THR A 148 -18.16 -26.35 -20.13
N PRO A 149 -18.72 -27.55 -20.34
CA PRO A 149 -18.80 -28.17 -21.67
C PRO A 149 -19.44 -27.23 -22.70
N GLU A 150 -20.50 -26.51 -22.31
CA GLU A 150 -21.21 -25.56 -23.16
C GLU A 150 -20.32 -24.36 -23.55
N ALA A 151 -19.56 -23.82 -22.60
CA ALA A 151 -18.64 -22.70 -22.85
C ALA A 151 -17.48 -23.11 -23.77
N ILE A 152 -16.95 -24.33 -23.57
CA ILE A 152 -15.92 -24.92 -24.44
C ILE A 152 -16.48 -25.11 -25.86
N ARG A 153 -17.68 -25.67 -26.00
CA ARG A 153 -18.32 -25.88 -27.32
C ARG A 153 -18.61 -24.56 -28.02
N ALA A 154 -19.10 -23.54 -27.30
CA ALA A 154 -19.30 -22.20 -27.84
C ALA A 154 -17.97 -21.56 -28.31
N ALA A 155 -16.89 -21.74 -27.55
CA ALA A 155 -15.56 -21.27 -27.94
C ALA A 155 -15.05 -22.01 -29.19
N GLN A 156 -15.24 -23.32 -29.27
CA GLN A 156 -14.87 -24.12 -30.44
C GLN A 156 -15.63 -23.67 -31.70
N LEU A 157 -16.95 -23.42 -31.62
CA LEU A 157 -17.74 -22.90 -32.73
C LEU A 157 -17.27 -21.51 -33.19
N ARG A 158 -16.95 -20.63 -32.27
CA ARG A 158 -16.38 -19.31 -32.60
C ARG A 158 -15.05 -19.45 -33.34
N VAL A 159 -14.17 -20.34 -32.89
CA VAL A 159 -12.87 -20.61 -33.52
C VAL A 159 -13.08 -21.27 -34.88
N ALA A 160 -14.04 -22.18 -35.03
CA ALA A 160 -14.41 -22.79 -36.28
C ALA A 160 -14.85 -21.75 -37.32
N ALA A 161 -15.72 -20.80 -36.94
CA ALA A 161 -16.13 -19.71 -37.82
C ALA A 161 -14.96 -18.83 -38.26
N THR A 162 -13.94 -18.66 -37.39
CA THR A 162 -12.71 -17.94 -37.73
C THR A 162 -11.83 -18.72 -38.70
N LEU A 163 -11.70 -20.05 -38.50
CA LEU A 163 -10.98 -20.94 -39.41
C LEU A 163 -11.61 -20.97 -40.80
N ILE A 164 -12.93 -21.08 -40.88
CA ILE A 164 -13.67 -21.06 -42.18
C ILE A 164 -13.32 -19.80 -42.96
N ARG A 165 -13.37 -18.61 -42.33
CA ARG A 165 -12.98 -17.33 -42.96
C ARG A 165 -11.51 -17.31 -43.43
N HIS A 166 -10.61 -17.93 -42.70
CA HIS A 166 -9.22 -18.05 -43.13
C HIS A 166 -9.03 -18.99 -44.29
N VAL A 167 -9.74 -20.13 -44.30
CA VAL A 167 -9.76 -21.09 -45.42
C VAL A 167 -10.35 -20.45 -46.69
N GLU A 168 -11.44 -19.70 -46.56
CA GLU A 168 -12.04 -18.94 -47.67
C GLU A 168 -11.04 -17.95 -48.29
N ARG A 169 -10.38 -17.14 -47.45
CA ARG A 169 -9.37 -16.18 -47.91
C ARG A 169 -8.17 -16.82 -48.58
N ALA A 170 -7.85 -18.05 -48.21
CA ALA A 170 -6.72 -18.79 -48.72
C ALA A 170 -7.07 -19.62 -50.02
N GLY A 171 -8.26 -19.39 -50.60
CA GLY A 171 -8.68 -20.08 -51.80
C GLY A 171 -9.35 -21.45 -51.57
N GLY A 172 -9.84 -21.67 -50.35
CA GLY A 172 -10.67 -22.84 -50.03
C GLY A 172 -9.92 -24.00 -49.37
N GLN A 173 -8.61 -23.88 -49.16
CA GLN A 173 -7.81 -24.94 -48.54
C GLN A 173 -6.63 -24.32 -47.72
N LEU A 174 -6.29 -24.92 -46.57
CA LEU A 174 -5.14 -24.59 -45.74
C LEU A 174 -4.47 -25.84 -45.18
N THR A 175 -3.14 -25.82 -45.09
CA THR A 175 -2.43 -26.84 -44.32
C THR A 175 -2.73 -26.72 -42.84
N ARG A 176 -2.64 -27.84 -42.09
CA ARG A 176 -2.89 -27.86 -40.64
C ARG A 176 -2.02 -26.84 -39.89
N SER A 177 -0.75 -26.72 -40.29
CA SER A 177 0.19 -25.77 -39.65
C SER A 177 -0.15 -24.31 -39.96
N ALA A 178 -0.58 -23.99 -41.17
CA ALA A 178 -0.98 -22.68 -41.60
C ALA A 178 -2.29 -22.26 -40.91
N ALA A 179 -3.29 -23.14 -40.86
CA ALA A 179 -4.56 -22.93 -40.18
C ALA A 179 -4.37 -22.65 -38.68
N ARG A 180 -3.52 -23.44 -38.01
CA ARG A 180 -3.22 -23.23 -36.59
C ARG A 180 -2.46 -21.93 -36.33
N ARG A 181 -1.55 -21.53 -37.23
CA ARG A 181 -0.83 -20.24 -37.13
C ARG A 181 -1.73 -19.02 -37.40
N ALA A 182 -2.74 -19.16 -38.19
CA ALA A 182 -3.71 -18.11 -38.47
C ALA A 182 -4.57 -17.74 -37.25
N LEU A 183 -4.70 -18.63 -36.28
CA LEU A 183 -5.41 -18.38 -35.01
C LEU A 183 -4.58 -17.57 -34.03
N ALA A 184 -5.27 -16.73 -33.24
CA ALA A 184 -4.67 -16.09 -32.09
C ALA A 184 -4.08 -17.14 -31.12
N HIS A 185 -3.00 -16.81 -30.41
CA HIS A 185 -2.30 -17.75 -29.52
C HIS A 185 -3.26 -18.44 -28.53
N ARG A 186 -4.17 -17.70 -27.92
CA ARG A 186 -5.17 -18.19 -26.96
C ARG A 186 -6.19 -19.20 -27.54
N ASP A 187 -6.40 -19.19 -28.85
CA ASP A 187 -7.40 -20.01 -29.53
C ASP A 187 -6.78 -21.28 -30.16
N ARG A 188 -5.45 -21.43 -30.14
CA ARG A 188 -4.73 -22.56 -30.75
C ARG A 188 -5.02 -23.91 -30.12
N ASP A 189 -5.30 -23.91 -28.80
CA ASP A 189 -5.61 -25.13 -28.06
C ASP A 189 -7.01 -25.64 -28.37
N LEU A 190 -7.89 -24.79 -28.91
CA LEU A 190 -9.24 -25.15 -29.35
C LEU A 190 -9.27 -25.61 -30.81
N TYR A 191 -8.14 -25.62 -31.52
CA TYR A 191 -8.06 -25.88 -32.95
C TYR A 191 -8.69 -27.23 -33.33
N ASP A 192 -8.27 -28.31 -32.67
CA ASP A 192 -8.73 -29.67 -33.02
C ASP A 192 -10.23 -29.83 -32.76
N GLY A 193 -10.74 -29.28 -31.64
CA GLY A 193 -12.18 -29.28 -31.37
C GLY A 193 -12.98 -28.38 -32.32
N ALA A 194 -12.42 -27.24 -32.74
CA ALA A 194 -13.07 -26.37 -33.71
C ALA A 194 -13.15 -27.01 -35.12
N VAL A 195 -12.08 -27.69 -35.52
CA VAL A 195 -12.07 -28.45 -36.80
C VAL A 195 -13.10 -29.60 -36.76
N ALA A 196 -13.15 -30.33 -35.64
CA ALA A 196 -14.16 -31.41 -35.48
C ALA A 196 -15.58 -30.85 -35.55
N ALA A 197 -15.90 -29.76 -34.86
CA ALA A 197 -17.20 -29.10 -34.89
C ALA A 197 -17.59 -28.63 -36.31
N ALA A 198 -16.65 -28.02 -37.04
CA ALA A 198 -16.91 -27.57 -38.42
C ALA A 198 -17.03 -28.73 -39.41
N ALA A 199 -16.40 -29.89 -39.13
CA ALA A 199 -16.52 -31.08 -39.91
C ALA A 199 -17.88 -31.79 -39.65
N GLU A 200 -18.34 -31.79 -38.39
CA GLU A 200 -19.69 -32.28 -38.02
C GLU A 200 -20.80 -31.48 -38.74
N ASP A 201 -20.64 -30.14 -38.77
CA ASP A 201 -21.57 -29.26 -39.49
C ASP A 201 -21.45 -29.39 -41.03
N GLY A 202 -20.51 -30.17 -41.55
CA GLY A 202 -20.30 -30.36 -42.96
C GLY A 202 -19.72 -29.16 -43.72
N THR A 203 -19.20 -28.16 -43.01
CA THR A 203 -18.63 -26.92 -43.61
C THR A 203 -17.16 -27.11 -44.01
N LEU A 204 -16.43 -27.87 -43.20
CA LEU A 204 -15.02 -28.21 -43.46
C LEU A 204 -14.87 -29.70 -43.68
N GLU A 205 -13.86 -30.04 -44.47
CA GLU A 205 -13.41 -31.43 -44.66
C GLU A 205 -11.94 -31.52 -44.23
N VAL A 206 -11.63 -32.51 -43.39
CA VAL A 206 -10.25 -32.81 -42.98
C VAL A 206 -9.64 -33.70 -44.05
N THR A 207 -8.52 -33.29 -44.60
CA THR A 207 -7.72 -34.01 -45.58
C THR A 207 -6.37 -34.42 -44.99
N GLU A 208 -5.65 -35.30 -45.66
CA GLU A 208 -4.29 -35.70 -45.28
C GLU A 208 -3.36 -34.51 -45.14
N PHE A 209 -3.54 -33.45 -45.94
CA PHE A 209 -2.67 -32.26 -45.99
C PHE A 209 -3.17 -31.08 -45.16
N GLY A 210 -4.42 -31.13 -44.64
CA GLY A 210 -4.98 -30.04 -43.88
C GLY A 210 -6.52 -30.00 -43.83
N ILE A 211 -7.09 -28.82 -44.01
CA ILE A 211 -8.53 -28.56 -43.98
C ILE A 211 -8.95 -27.85 -45.28
N ARG A 212 -10.10 -28.19 -45.82
CA ARG A 212 -10.70 -27.53 -46.96
C ARG A 212 -12.20 -27.30 -46.78
N LEU A 213 -12.74 -26.33 -47.53
CA LEU A 213 -14.20 -26.12 -47.58
C LEU A 213 -14.91 -27.27 -48.30
N ARG A 214 -15.97 -27.79 -47.70
CA ARG A 214 -16.81 -28.81 -48.36
C ARG A 214 -17.69 -28.15 -49.40
N GLY A 215 -17.67 -28.66 -50.65
CA GLY A 215 -18.54 -28.15 -51.73
C GLY A 215 -17.90 -27.16 -52.70
N ARG A 216 -16.63 -26.78 -52.56
CA ARG A 216 -15.84 -26.17 -53.64
C ARG A 216 -14.92 -27.23 -54.24
N SER A 217 -15.44 -27.97 -55.22
CA SER A 217 -14.58 -28.66 -56.18
C SER A 217 -13.79 -27.60 -56.96
N ALA A 218 -12.47 -27.79 -57.06
CA ALA A 218 -11.61 -26.97 -57.88
C ALA A 218 -11.96 -27.11 -59.34
#